data_e43a6d35685ff0296019bfee7538f7bc
#
_entry.id   e43a6d35685ff0296019bfee7538f7bc
#
_cell.length_a   1.000
_cell.length_b   1.000
_cell.length_c   1.000
_cell.angle_alpha   90.00
_cell.angle_beta   90.00
_cell.angle_gamma   90.00
#
_symmetry.space_group_name_H-M   'P 1'
#
loop_
_entity.id
_entity.type
_entity.pdbx_description
1 polymer ?
#
loop_
_entity_poly.entity_id
_entity_poly.type
_entity_poly.pdbx_seq_one_letter_code
_entity_poly.pdbx_strand_id
1 'polypeptide(L)'
;MVIAVFAIAALMSCSSEDPGAPSTSVAGIKAPSPTPDISIVNGITHVVIHLSPTEGEGQVGTATFSTDGMTTTVEVSIAPAATEAQPMHIHAGICTDVGTVLHALQNVVRGSSTTIIDVSLEEIINDGALVNVHASYADASTYTACGQLPA
;
A
#
# COMPACT_ATOMS: atom_id res chain seq x y z
N MET A 1 10.54 -78.77 1.05
CA MET A 1 10.64 -78.01 2.30
C MET A 1 11.78 -77.03 2.15
N VAL A 2 11.48 -75.80 1.71
CA VAL A 2 12.46 -74.76 1.34
C VAL A 2 12.30 -73.64 2.39
N ILE A 3 13.36 -73.36 3.14
CA ILE A 3 13.40 -72.34 4.15
C ILE A 3 13.93 -71.09 3.49
N ALA A 4 13.11 -70.02 3.40
CA ALA A 4 13.54 -68.73 2.93
C ALA A 4 14.02 -67.88 4.14
N VAL A 5 15.28 -67.43 4.05
CA VAL A 5 15.89 -66.52 5.01
C VAL A 5 15.68 -65.09 4.52
N PHE A 6 14.93 -64.28 5.29
CA PHE A 6 14.81 -62.85 5.02
C PHE A 6 15.91 -62.08 5.74
N ALA A 7 16.75 -61.40 5.01
CA ALA A 7 17.73 -60.46 5.51
C ALA A 7 17.06 -59.10 5.72
N ILE A 8 17.08 -58.59 6.95
CA ILE A 8 16.60 -57.27 7.31
C ILE A 8 17.79 -56.30 7.18
N ALA A 9 17.73 -55.38 6.20
CA ALA A 9 18.67 -54.28 6.09
C ALA A 9 18.19 -53.12 6.95
N ALA A 10 18.93 -52.80 8.00
CA ALA A 10 18.72 -51.59 8.83
C ALA A 10 19.28 -50.36 8.14
N LEU A 11 18.42 -49.45 7.75
CA LEU A 11 18.79 -48.12 7.27
C LEU A 11 19.03 -47.23 8.50
N MET A 12 20.28 -46.88 8.76
CA MET A 12 20.67 -45.87 9.71
C MET A 12 20.39 -44.49 9.09
N SER A 13 19.38 -43.79 9.61
CA SER A 13 19.12 -42.38 9.35
C SER A 13 20.04 -41.56 10.25
N CYS A 14 21.00 -40.87 9.65
CA CYS A 14 21.77 -39.83 10.34
C CYS A 14 20.92 -38.56 10.38
N SER A 15 20.34 -38.26 11.54
CA SER A 15 19.85 -36.91 11.83
C SER A 15 21.02 -36.05 12.23
N SER A 16 21.42 -35.12 11.40
CA SER A 16 22.27 -34.00 11.80
C SER A 16 21.39 -32.91 12.40
N GLU A 17 21.39 -32.88 13.73
CA GLU A 17 20.87 -31.74 14.50
C GLU A 17 21.90 -30.61 14.38
N ASP A 18 21.47 -29.53 13.71
CA ASP A 18 22.20 -28.26 13.66
C ASP A 18 21.90 -27.49 14.96
N PRO A 19 22.93 -27.22 15.82
CA PRO A 19 22.69 -26.47 17.05
C PRO A 19 22.45 -25.01 16.72
N GLY A 20 21.20 -24.56 16.85
CA GLY A 20 20.72 -23.24 17.09
C GLY A 20 21.60 -22.05 16.81
N ALA A 21 21.48 -21.48 15.60
CA ALA A 21 21.85 -20.10 15.40
C ALA A 21 20.84 -19.21 16.18
N PRO A 22 21.31 -18.21 16.96
CA PRO A 22 20.39 -17.29 17.62
C PRO A 22 19.65 -16.48 16.55
N SER A 23 18.33 -16.69 16.50
CA SER A 23 17.43 -15.87 15.69
C SER A 23 17.41 -14.47 16.30
N THR A 24 18.30 -13.61 15.86
CA THR A 24 18.22 -12.18 16.13
C THR A 24 17.04 -11.61 15.34
N SER A 25 15.90 -11.56 15.98
CA SER A 25 14.77 -10.77 15.55
C SER A 25 15.23 -9.31 15.49
N VAL A 26 15.61 -8.85 14.30
CA VAL A 26 15.83 -7.42 14.04
C VAL A 26 14.46 -6.79 14.07
N ALA A 27 14.15 -6.14 15.20
CA ALA A 27 12.93 -5.34 15.33
C ALA A 27 12.84 -4.35 14.17
N GLY A 28 11.76 -4.49 13.41
CA GLY A 28 11.25 -3.69 12.33
C GLY A 28 11.95 -2.39 11.99
N ILE A 29 12.91 -2.46 11.08
CA ILE A 29 13.19 -1.30 10.24
C ILE A 29 12.04 -1.24 9.24
N LYS A 30 11.05 -0.35 9.52
CA LYS A 30 10.02 -0.02 8.53
C LYS A 30 10.77 0.41 7.27
N ALA A 31 10.59 -0.32 6.18
CA ALA A 31 11.17 0.06 4.89
C ALA A 31 10.76 1.50 4.58
N PRO A 32 11.68 2.36 4.09
CA PRO A 32 11.32 3.71 3.68
C PRO A 32 10.17 3.62 2.66
N SER A 33 9.18 4.50 2.79
CA SER A 33 8.14 4.63 1.77
C SER A 33 8.79 4.83 0.41
N PRO A 34 8.36 4.13 -0.64
CA PRO A 34 8.93 4.31 -1.96
C PRO A 34 8.77 5.78 -2.38
N THR A 35 9.84 6.31 -2.97
CA THR A 35 9.85 7.68 -3.49
C THR A 35 8.77 7.84 -4.57
N PRO A 36 8.00 8.96 -4.58
CA PRO A 36 7.09 9.26 -5.66
C PRO A 36 7.79 9.31 -7.02
N ASP A 37 7.14 8.77 -8.05
CA ASP A 37 7.62 8.87 -9.43
C ASP A 37 6.97 10.07 -10.11
N ILE A 38 7.78 10.98 -10.64
CA ILE A 38 7.30 12.19 -11.32
C ILE A 38 7.75 12.15 -12.77
N SER A 39 6.81 12.27 -13.69
CA SER A 39 7.06 12.30 -15.14
C SER A 39 6.23 13.34 -15.84
N ILE A 40 6.70 13.82 -17.00
CA ILE A 40 5.95 14.73 -17.87
C ILE A 40 5.77 14.05 -19.23
N VAL A 41 4.52 13.86 -19.64
CA VAL A 41 4.16 13.24 -20.91
C VAL A 41 3.21 14.17 -21.67
N ASN A 42 3.61 14.61 -22.86
CA ASN A 42 2.82 15.53 -23.69
C ASN A 42 2.37 16.82 -22.97
N GLY A 43 3.20 17.36 -22.09
CA GLY A 43 2.92 18.57 -21.31
C GLY A 43 2.01 18.34 -20.09
N ILE A 44 1.60 17.10 -19.82
CA ILE A 44 0.86 16.71 -18.62
C ILE A 44 1.87 16.17 -17.60
N THR A 45 1.82 16.73 -16.39
CA THR A 45 2.62 16.24 -15.27
C THR A 45 1.90 15.06 -14.60
N HIS A 46 2.61 13.96 -14.43
CA HIS A 46 2.15 12.78 -13.72
C HIS A 46 2.98 12.59 -12.46
N VAL A 47 2.31 12.38 -11.34
CA VAL A 47 2.92 11.98 -10.06
C VAL A 47 2.29 10.68 -9.61
N VAL A 48 3.09 9.65 -9.44
CA VAL A 48 2.65 8.35 -8.92
C VAL A 48 3.17 8.17 -7.51
N ILE A 49 2.27 7.95 -6.57
CA ILE A 49 2.59 7.60 -5.18
C ILE A 49 2.15 6.18 -4.88
N HIS A 50 2.90 5.52 -4.02
CA HIS A 50 2.54 4.20 -3.52
C HIS A 50 1.65 4.32 -2.28
N LEU A 51 0.56 3.55 -2.28
CA LEU A 51 -0.32 3.37 -1.14
C LEU A 51 0.10 2.11 -0.40
N SER A 52 0.30 2.24 0.90
CA SER A 52 0.73 1.13 1.78
C SER A 52 -0.20 1.03 2.98
N PRO A 53 -0.30 -0.14 3.62
CA PRO A 53 -1.05 -0.28 4.86
C PRO A 53 -0.57 0.70 5.93
N THR A 54 -1.50 1.28 6.67
CA THR A 54 -1.17 2.17 7.79
C THR A 54 -0.75 1.37 9.01
N GLU A 55 -1.40 0.24 9.25
CA GLU A 55 -1.11 -0.69 10.34
C GLU A 55 -1.32 -2.13 9.87
N GLY A 56 -0.40 -3.02 10.25
CA GLY A 56 -0.53 -4.46 10.05
C GLY A 56 -0.86 -4.89 8.62
N GLU A 57 -1.94 -5.64 8.47
CA GLU A 57 -2.49 -6.04 7.18
C GLU A 57 -3.46 -4.97 6.66
N GLY A 58 -3.33 -4.60 5.39
CA GLY A 58 -4.17 -3.60 4.74
C GLY A 58 -4.08 -3.73 3.23
N GLN A 59 -4.39 -2.65 2.54
CA GLN A 59 -4.36 -2.60 1.09
C GLN A 59 -3.08 -1.93 0.60
N VAL A 60 -2.62 -2.37 -0.56
CA VAL A 60 -1.48 -1.79 -1.27
C VAL A 60 -1.90 -1.36 -2.66
N GLY A 61 -1.23 -0.36 -3.21
CA GLY A 61 -1.51 0.08 -4.57
C GLY A 61 -0.83 1.37 -4.94
N THR A 62 -1.47 2.12 -5.83
CA THR A 62 -0.97 3.40 -6.32
C THR A 62 -2.09 4.43 -6.42
N ALA A 63 -1.72 5.69 -6.24
CA ALA A 63 -2.50 6.83 -6.68
C ALA A 63 -1.68 7.60 -7.71
N THR A 64 -2.28 7.82 -8.89
CA THR A 64 -1.68 8.59 -9.99
C THR A 64 -2.39 9.93 -10.09
N PHE A 65 -1.64 11.00 -10.01
CA PHE A 65 -2.11 12.36 -10.20
C PHE A 65 -1.66 12.83 -11.57
N SER A 66 -2.60 13.33 -12.37
CA SER A 66 -2.32 13.90 -13.69
C SER A 66 -2.89 15.31 -13.76
N THR A 67 -2.09 16.30 -14.14
CA THR A 67 -2.53 17.70 -14.17
C THR A 67 -2.09 18.40 -15.44
N ASP A 68 -2.98 19.28 -15.95
CA ASP A 68 -2.72 20.26 -17.00
C ASP A 68 -2.32 21.65 -16.46
N GLY A 69 -2.20 21.76 -15.12
CA GLY A 69 -1.88 22.99 -14.40
C GLY A 69 -3.09 23.70 -13.81
N MET A 70 -4.33 23.31 -14.14
CA MET A 70 -5.57 23.91 -13.59
C MET A 70 -6.41 22.88 -12.84
N THR A 71 -6.53 21.70 -13.39
CA THR A 71 -7.27 20.59 -12.79
C THR A 71 -6.35 19.43 -12.51
N THR A 72 -6.72 18.58 -11.56
CA THR A 72 -5.99 17.35 -11.26
C THR A 72 -6.93 16.16 -11.33
N THR A 73 -6.56 15.18 -12.16
CA THR A 73 -7.19 13.86 -12.18
C THR A 73 -6.43 12.95 -11.23
N VAL A 74 -7.14 12.31 -10.30
CA VAL A 74 -6.61 11.33 -9.34
C VAL A 74 -7.17 9.97 -9.67
N GLU A 75 -6.30 9.05 -10.09
CA GLU A 75 -6.64 7.65 -10.36
C GLU A 75 -6.03 6.77 -9.29
N VAL A 76 -6.85 5.93 -8.65
CA VAL A 76 -6.42 5.03 -7.58
C VAL A 76 -6.69 3.59 -7.96
N SER A 77 -5.69 2.73 -7.69
CA SER A 77 -5.79 1.27 -7.82
C SER A 77 -5.19 0.62 -6.60
N ILE A 78 -5.99 -0.16 -5.86
CA ILE A 78 -5.58 -0.85 -4.63
C ILE A 78 -6.03 -2.31 -4.60
N ALA A 79 -5.26 -3.14 -3.89
CA ALA A 79 -5.54 -4.56 -3.70
C ALA A 79 -5.21 -4.98 -2.24
N PRO A 80 -5.92 -5.97 -1.69
CA PRO A 80 -7.11 -6.63 -2.25
C PRO A 80 -8.30 -5.67 -2.35
N ALA A 81 -9.16 -5.86 -3.36
CA ALA A 81 -10.37 -5.06 -3.50
C ALA A 81 -11.35 -5.34 -2.36
N ALA A 82 -11.89 -4.29 -1.74
CA ALA A 82 -12.96 -4.42 -0.76
C ALA A 82 -14.30 -4.73 -1.44
N THR A 83 -15.21 -5.35 -0.68
CA THR A 83 -16.58 -5.63 -1.15
C THR A 83 -17.47 -4.40 -1.10
N GLU A 84 -17.22 -3.50 -0.16
CA GLU A 84 -17.93 -2.25 0.02
C GLU A 84 -17.18 -1.07 -0.60
N ALA A 85 -17.89 0.01 -0.87
CA ALA A 85 -17.30 1.27 -1.29
C ALA A 85 -16.50 1.88 -0.13
N GLN A 86 -15.26 2.28 -0.41
CA GLN A 86 -14.34 2.83 0.58
C GLN A 86 -14.21 4.34 0.38
N PRO A 87 -14.56 5.16 1.38
CA PRO A 87 -14.28 6.60 1.34
C PRO A 87 -12.78 6.86 1.19
N MET A 88 -12.46 7.92 0.47
CA MET A 88 -11.07 8.30 0.19
C MET A 88 -10.94 9.82 0.17
N HIS A 89 -9.85 10.33 0.71
CA HIS A 89 -9.59 11.77 0.79
C HIS A 89 -8.12 12.10 0.56
N ILE A 90 -7.89 13.35 0.14
CA ILE A 90 -6.61 14.02 0.32
C ILE A 90 -6.68 14.79 1.64
N HIS A 91 -5.68 14.56 2.50
CA HIS A 91 -5.54 15.23 3.80
C HIS A 91 -4.24 16.02 3.86
N ALA A 92 -4.21 17.04 4.69
CA ALA A 92 -2.98 17.65 5.17
C ALA A 92 -2.23 16.70 6.11
N GLY A 93 -0.91 16.85 6.22
CA GLY A 93 -0.09 16.10 7.16
C GLY A 93 0.66 14.91 6.57
N ILE A 94 0.87 13.89 7.38
CA ILE A 94 1.62 12.68 7.01
C ILE A 94 0.83 11.43 7.38
N CYS A 95 1.15 10.28 6.77
CA CYS A 95 0.40 9.02 6.99
C CYS A 95 0.39 8.54 8.45
N THR A 96 1.35 8.97 9.27
CA THR A 96 1.41 8.68 10.71
C THR A 96 0.70 9.72 11.59
N ASP A 97 0.32 10.87 10.99
CA ASP A 97 -0.39 11.96 11.67
C ASP A 97 -1.29 12.66 10.63
N VAL A 98 -2.44 12.05 10.38
CA VAL A 98 -3.40 12.49 9.37
C VAL A 98 -4.15 13.72 9.87
N GLY A 99 -3.97 14.83 9.18
CA GLY A 99 -4.61 16.09 9.49
C GLY A 99 -6.01 16.26 8.91
N THR A 100 -6.40 17.51 8.64
CA THR A 100 -7.72 17.83 8.09
C THR A 100 -7.89 17.37 6.65
N VAL A 101 -9.13 17.07 6.26
CA VAL A 101 -9.49 16.80 4.85
C VAL A 101 -9.29 18.07 4.03
N LEU A 102 -8.49 17.99 2.97
CA LEU A 102 -8.32 19.03 1.96
C LEU A 102 -9.31 18.82 0.80
N HIS A 103 -9.36 17.62 0.26
CA HIS A 103 -10.23 17.28 -0.85
C HIS A 103 -10.89 15.91 -0.65
N ALA A 104 -12.21 15.86 -0.83
CA ALA A 104 -12.92 14.58 -0.94
C ALA A 104 -12.72 13.99 -2.35
N LEU A 105 -12.45 12.69 -2.40
CA LEU A 105 -12.32 11.96 -3.65
C LEU A 105 -13.51 11.01 -3.84
N GLN A 106 -13.72 10.54 -5.06
CA GLN A 106 -14.69 9.49 -5.33
C GLN A 106 -14.26 8.22 -4.57
N ASN A 107 -15.24 7.49 -4.04
CA ASN A 107 -14.96 6.25 -3.32
C ASN A 107 -14.23 5.25 -4.19
N VAL A 108 -13.36 4.48 -3.56
CA VAL A 108 -12.80 3.27 -4.19
C VAL A 108 -13.88 2.21 -4.23
N VAL A 109 -14.18 1.72 -5.43
CA VAL A 109 -15.14 0.65 -5.68
C VAL A 109 -14.44 -0.48 -6.42
N ARG A 110 -14.47 -1.69 -5.86
CA ARG A 110 -13.78 -2.86 -6.43
C ARG A 110 -12.29 -2.62 -6.69
N GLY A 111 -11.65 -1.85 -5.80
CA GLY A 111 -10.22 -1.58 -5.85
C GLY A 111 -9.81 -0.44 -6.77
N SER A 112 -10.72 0.32 -7.38
CA SER A 112 -10.39 1.44 -8.25
C SER A 112 -11.26 2.68 -8.02
N SER A 113 -10.72 3.84 -8.35
CA SER A 113 -11.41 5.13 -8.33
C SER A 113 -10.77 6.08 -9.33
N THR A 114 -11.58 7.01 -9.88
CA THR A 114 -11.10 8.15 -10.65
C THR A 114 -11.86 9.40 -10.21
N THR A 115 -11.14 10.45 -9.85
CA THR A 115 -11.70 11.74 -9.42
C THR A 115 -11.03 12.85 -10.20
N ILE A 116 -11.81 13.84 -10.64
CA ILE A 116 -11.29 15.10 -11.16
C ILE A 116 -11.59 16.18 -10.12
N ILE A 117 -10.59 16.94 -9.74
CA ILE A 117 -10.69 18.07 -8.82
C ILE A 117 -10.23 19.36 -9.53
N ASP A 118 -10.97 20.47 -9.30
CA ASP A 118 -10.71 21.78 -9.89
C ASP A 118 -9.63 22.52 -9.10
N VAL A 119 -8.48 21.86 -8.91
CA VAL A 119 -7.32 22.38 -8.19
C VAL A 119 -6.06 21.89 -8.88
N SER A 120 -5.05 22.73 -9.00
CA SER A 120 -3.76 22.34 -9.55
C SER A 120 -3.03 21.35 -8.62
N LEU A 121 -2.23 20.48 -9.21
CA LEU A 121 -1.41 19.56 -8.40
C LEU A 121 -0.40 20.32 -7.53
N GLU A 122 0.13 21.45 -8.02
CA GLU A 122 1.05 22.30 -7.26
C GLU A 122 0.41 22.82 -5.98
N GLU A 123 -0.86 23.24 -6.03
CA GLU A 123 -1.60 23.69 -4.84
C GLU A 123 -1.79 22.53 -3.85
N ILE A 124 -2.10 21.33 -4.31
CA ILE A 124 -2.28 20.15 -3.45
C ILE A 124 -0.99 19.79 -2.71
N ILE A 125 0.16 19.81 -3.39
CA ILE A 125 1.44 19.38 -2.81
C ILE A 125 2.07 20.41 -1.89
N ASN A 126 1.81 21.72 -2.11
CA ASN A 126 2.42 22.79 -1.32
C ASN A 126 2.05 22.74 0.18
N ASP A 127 0.96 22.09 0.53
CA ASP A 127 0.48 21.98 1.92
C ASP A 127 0.97 20.71 2.63
N GLY A 128 1.81 19.90 1.98
CA GLY A 128 2.22 18.61 2.52
C GLY A 128 1.01 17.69 2.66
N ALA A 129 0.66 17.01 1.57
CA ALA A 129 -0.57 16.24 1.47
C ALA A 129 -0.33 14.72 1.42
N LEU A 130 -1.33 13.98 1.81
CA LEU A 130 -1.39 12.52 1.72
C LEU A 130 -2.73 12.08 1.13
N VAL A 131 -2.78 10.89 0.54
CA VAL A 131 -4.02 10.18 0.23
C VAL A 131 -4.24 9.10 1.26
N ASN A 132 -5.44 9.00 1.82
CA ASN A 132 -5.82 7.83 2.59
C ASN A 132 -7.12 7.20 2.08
N VAL A 133 -7.23 5.90 2.31
CA VAL A 133 -8.42 5.10 2.02
C VAL A 133 -8.94 4.54 3.32
N HIS A 134 -10.23 4.76 3.60
CA HIS A 134 -10.91 4.24 4.77
C HIS A 134 -11.39 2.80 4.56
N ALA A 135 -11.68 2.08 5.63
CA ALA A 135 -12.20 0.72 5.54
C ALA A 135 -13.61 0.70 4.92
N SER A 136 -14.51 1.56 5.39
CA SER A 136 -15.88 1.72 4.86
C SER A 136 -16.50 3.00 5.43
N TYR A 137 -17.73 3.33 5.04
CA TYR A 137 -18.52 4.38 5.68
C TYR A 137 -18.88 4.05 7.13
N ALA A 138 -19.09 2.77 7.45
CA ALA A 138 -19.41 2.32 8.81
C ALA A 138 -18.19 2.36 9.73
N ASP A 139 -16.99 2.24 9.14
CA ASP A 139 -15.70 2.30 9.84
C ASP A 139 -14.76 3.27 9.13
N ALA A 140 -15.09 4.55 9.22
CA ALA A 140 -14.30 5.64 8.65
C ALA A 140 -13.11 6.05 9.52
N SER A 141 -12.98 5.48 10.72
CA SER A 141 -11.82 5.70 11.59
C SER A 141 -10.64 4.81 11.25
N THR A 142 -10.88 3.68 10.60
CA THR A 142 -9.85 2.74 10.16
C THR A 142 -9.37 3.10 8.76
N TYR A 143 -8.07 3.31 8.62
CA TYR A 143 -7.40 3.53 7.34
C TYR A 143 -6.80 2.22 6.83
N THR A 144 -7.14 1.83 5.61
CA THR A 144 -6.64 0.59 4.99
C THR A 144 -5.40 0.82 4.15
N ALA A 145 -5.24 2.03 3.62
CA ALA A 145 -4.07 2.42 2.85
C ALA A 145 -3.80 3.93 2.96
N CYS A 146 -2.53 4.29 2.92
CA CYS A 146 -2.07 5.68 2.90
C CYS A 146 -0.84 5.83 2.00
N GLY A 147 -0.73 6.97 1.34
CA GLY A 147 0.44 7.36 0.55
C GLY A 147 0.71 8.85 0.64
N GLN A 148 1.99 9.20 0.80
CA GLN A 148 2.45 10.58 0.92
C GLN A 148 2.68 11.18 -0.46
N LEU A 149 2.16 12.37 -0.72
CA LEU A 149 2.55 13.18 -1.88
C LEU A 149 3.96 13.75 -1.67
N PRO A 150 4.69 14.06 -2.75
CA PRO A 150 5.96 14.79 -2.65
C PRO A 150 5.73 16.17 -2.01
N ALA A 151 6.76 16.68 -1.31
CA ALA A 151 6.78 18.03 -0.76
C ALA A 151 7.53 18.97 -1.70
#